data_83530587ad3b2b19ec1e875c387ded62
#
_entry.id   83530587ad3b2b19ec1e875c387ded62
#
_cell.length_a   1.000
_cell.length_b   1.000
_cell.length_c   1.000
_cell.angle_alpha   90.00
_cell.angle_beta   90.00
_cell.angle_gamma   90.00
#
_symmetry.space_group_name_H-M   'P 1'
#
loop_
_entity.id
_entity.type
_entity.pdbx_description
1 polymer ?
#
loop_
_entity_poly.entity_id
_entity_poly.type
_entity_poly.pdbx_seq_one_letter_code
_entity_poly.pdbx_strand_id
1 'polypeptide(L)' 'MKLLKWLNESNRWKHIVGGWGIAMLAPSIPCGAYSVAVVATALEFKDKQWGGKFDLIDWLMTIIGGGIAILMRWLVFNY' A
#
# COMPACT_ATOMS: atom_id res chain seq x y z
N MET A 1 0.48 12.84 19.46
CA MET A 1 1.29 13.22 18.29
C MET A 1 0.38 13.32 17.07
N LYS A 2 0.49 14.43 16.34
CA LYS A 2 -0.41 14.70 15.20
C LYS A 2 -0.27 13.66 14.08
N LEU A 3 0.94 13.18 13.83
CA LEU A 3 1.18 12.19 12.78
C LEU A 3 0.49 10.87 13.07
N LEU A 4 0.59 10.37 14.30
CA LEU A 4 -0.05 9.11 14.68
C LEU A 4 -1.57 9.22 14.57
N LYS A 5 -2.12 10.35 14.98
CA LYS A 5 -3.55 10.59 14.89
C LYS A 5 -4.00 10.63 13.43
N TRP A 6 -3.24 11.30 12.56
CA TRP A 6 -3.51 11.37 11.14
C TRP A 6 -3.47 9.98 10.49
N LEU A 7 -2.44 9.18 10.84
CA LEU A 7 -2.30 7.82 10.30
C LEU A 7 -3.44 6.91 10.76
N ASN A 8 -3.99 7.15 11.96
CA ASN A 8 -5.08 6.33 12.48
C ASN A 8 -6.44 6.69 11.87
N GLU A 9 -6.56 7.86 11.24
CA GLU A 9 -7.76 8.23 10.53
C GLU A 9 -7.90 7.37 9.28
N SER A 10 -9.11 6.87 9.00
CA SER A 10 -9.41 6.05 7.82
C SER A 10 -8.50 4.84 7.67
N ASN A 11 -7.88 4.40 8.77
CA ASN A 11 -6.98 3.22 8.78
C ASN A 11 -5.80 3.35 7.82
N ARG A 12 -5.26 4.55 7.67
CA ARG A 12 -4.13 4.81 6.75
C ARG A 12 -2.93 3.92 7.02
N TRP A 13 -2.60 3.71 8.31
CA TRP A 13 -1.47 2.85 8.67
C TRP A 13 -1.67 1.40 8.22
N LYS A 14 -2.92 0.92 8.18
CA LYS A 14 -3.22 -0.43 7.69
C LYS A 14 -2.94 -0.56 6.21
N HIS A 15 -3.20 0.49 5.44
CA HIS A 15 -2.88 0.51 4.02
C HIS A 15 -1.37 0.46 3.79
N ILE A 16 -0.60 1.17 4.62
CA ILE A 16 0.88 1.12 4.55
C ILE A 16 1.38 -0.30 4.83
N VAL A 17 0.90 -0.91 5.91
CA VAL A 17 1.30 -2.27 6.28
C VAL A 17 0.87 -3.27 5.20
N GLY A 18 -0.35 -3.12 4.67
CA GLY A 18 -0.85 -3.99 3.61
C GLY A 18 0.01 -3.92 2.36
N GLY A 19 0.34 -2.72 1.90
CA GLY A 19 1.20 -2.54 0.73
C GLY A 19 2.60 -3.10 0.96
N TRP A 20 3.16 -2.87 2.13
CA TRP A 20 4.45 -3.42 2.50
C TRP A 20 4.44 -4.95 2.47
N GLY A 21 3.41 -5.56 3.05
CA GLY A 21 3.30 -7.02 3.08
C GLY A 21 3.16 -7.63 1.69
N ILE A 22 2.34 -7.02 0.83
CA ILE A 22 2.16 -7.49 -0.56
C ILE A 22 3.50 -7.45 -1.30
N ALA A 23 4.22 -6.35 -1.23
CA ALA A 23 5.48 -6.21 -1.95
C ALA A 23 6.57 -7.12 -1.38
N MET A 24 6.60 -7.33 -0.06
CA MET A 24 7.57 -8.23 0.57
C MET A 24 7.34 -9.69 0.23
N LEU A 25 6.09 -10.10 0.07
CA LEU A 25 5.75 -11.50 -0.21
C LEU A 25 5.77 -11.84 -1.70
N ALA A 26 5.84 -10.85 -2.58
CA ALA A 26 5.88 -11.09 -4.02
C ALA A 26 7.19 -11.79 -4.42
N PRO A 27 7.17 -12.60 -5.51
CA PRO A 27 8.35 -13.35 -5.95
C PRO A 27 9.51 -12.46 -6.39
N SER A 28 9.24 -11.23 -6.85
CA SER A 28 10.27 -10.31 -7.31
C SER A 28 9.83 -8.87 -7.12
N ILE A 29 10.78 -7.94 -7.23
CA ILE A 29 10.49 -6.51 -7.12
C ILE A 29 9.48 -6.05 -8.18
N PRO A 30 9.65 -6.34 -9.48
CA PRO A 30 8.66 -5.92 -10.48
C PRO A 30 7.27 -6.51 -10.21
N CYS A 31 7.19 -7.76 -9.81
CA CYS A 31 5.93 -8.39 -9.45
C CYS A 31 5.30 -7.72 -8.24
N GLY A 32 6.11 -7.38 -7.23
CA GLY A 32 5.65 -6.68 -6.04
C GLY A 32 5.08 -5.31 -6.37
N ALA A 33 5.78 -4.54 -7.20
CA ALA A 33 5.31 -3.21 -7.60
C ALA A 33 3.98 -3.31 -8.35
N TYR A 34 3.87 -4.24 -9.29
CA TYR A 34 2.64 -4.46 -10.05
C TYR A 34 1.49 -4.87 -9.12
N SER A 35 1.75 -5.83 -8.24
CA SER A 35 0.73 -6.35 -7.32
C SER A 35 0.21 -5.26 -6.38
N VAL A 36 1.10 -4.43 -5.84
CA VAL A 36 0.70 -3.32 -4.97
C VAL A 36 -0.19 -2.34 -5.72
N ALA A 37 0.19 -1.96 -6.94
CA ALA A 37 -0.60 -1.03 -7.73
C ALA A 37 -1.99 -1.58 -8.05
N VAL A 38 -2.07 -2.85 -8.44
CA VAL A 38 -3.35 -3.49 -8.76
C VAL A 38 -4.23 -3.60 -7.52
N VAL A 39 -3.68 -4.09 -6.40
CA VAL A 39 -4.45 -4.27 -5.17
C VAL A 39 -4.91 -2.92 -4.62
N ALA A 40 -4.03 -1.92 -4.60
CA ALA A 40 -4.41 -0.59 -4.11
C ALA A 40 -5.58 -0.02 -4.91
N THR A 41 -5.50 -0.13 -6.23
CA THR A 41 -6.56 0.37 -7.12
C THR A 41 -7.85 -0.42 -6.94
N ALA A 42 -7.76 -1.75 -6.85
CA ALA A 42 -8.92 -2.61 -6.68
C ALA A 42 -9.66 -2.33 -5.36
N LEU A 43 -8.92 -2.12 -4.27
CA LEU A 43 -9.53 -1.80 -2.98
C LEU A 43 -10.32 -0.50 -3.03
N GLU A 44 -9.77 0.53 -3.67
CA GLU A 44 -10.45 1.81 -3.76
C GLU A 44 -11.67 1.76 -4.68
N PHE A 45 -11.62 0.99 -5.76
CA PHE A 45 -12.79 0.76 -6.61
C PHE A 45 -13.87 0.00 -5.87
N LYS A 46 -13.48 -1.00 -5.07
CA LYS A 46 -14.44 -1.74 -4.27
C LYS A 46 -15.17 -0.82 -3.30
N ASP A 47 -14.44 0.03 -2.58
CA ASP A 47 -15.03 0.97 -1.64
C ASP A 47 -15.98 1.93 -2.35
N LYS A 48 -15.61 2.40 -3.53
CA LYS A 48 -16.46 3.29 -4.32
C LYS A 48 -17.76 2.62 -4.73
N GLN A 49 -17.71 1.34 -5.16
CA GLN A 49 -18.89 0.59 -5.57
C GLN A 49 -19.88 0.35 -4.43
N TRP A 50 -19.40 0.22 -3.21
CA TRP A 50 -20.22 -0.07 -2.05
C TRP A 50 -20.66 1.19 -1.31
N GLY A 51 -20.70 2.33 -2.00
CA GLY A 51 -21.21 3.57 -1.46
C GLY A 51 -20.19 4.47 -0.81
N GLY A 52 -18.92 4.05 -0.81
CA GLY A 52 -17.82 4.87 -0.34
C GLY A 52 -17.29 5.79 -1.44
N LYS A 53 -16.21 6.49 -1.11
CA LYS A 53 -15.53 7.37 -2.06
C LYS A 53 -14.17 6.78 -2.37
N PHE A 54 -13.68 7.00 -3.62
CA PHE A 54 -12.30 6.69 -3.95
C PHE A 54 -11.40 7.61 -3.12
N ASP A 55 -10.68 7.04 -2.16
CA ASP A 55 -9.82 7.80 -1.27
C ASP A 55 -8.38 7.75 -1.79
N LEU A 56 -7.97 8.83 -2.43
CA LEU A 56 -6.63 8.93 -3.00
C LEU A 56 -5.55 8.82 -1.91
N ILE A 57 -5.84 9.30 -0.71
CA ILE A 57 -4.89 9.22 0.40
C ILE A 57 -4.65 7.76 0.80
N ASP A 58 -5.71 6.96 0.91
CA ASP A 58 -5.58 5.54 1.25
C ASP A 58 -4.83 4.78 0.14
N TRP A 59 -5.14 5.09 -1.12
CA TRP A 59 -4.41 4.54 -2.25
C TRP A 59 -2.92 4.86 -2.19
N LEU A 60 -2.60 6.13 -1.91
CA LEU A 60 -1.20 6.56 -1.75
C LEU A 60 -0.51 5.87 -0.59
N MET A 61 -1.21 5.66 0.53
CA MET A 61 -0.62 4.96 1.68
C MET A 61 -0.25 3.53 1.33
N THR A 62 -1.08 2.82 0.57
CA THR A 62 -0.76 1.47 0.10
C THR A 62 0.47 1.49 -0.82
N ILE A 63 0.52 2.44 -1.74
CA ILE A 63 1.66 2.59 -2.65
C ILE A 63 2.94 2.92 -1.89
N ILE A 64 2.85 3.80 -0.90
CA ILE A 64 4.02 4.15 -0.06
C ILE A 64 4.53 2.93 0.69
N GLY A 65 3.63 2.14 1.28
CA GLY A 65 4.03 0.90 1.97
C GLY A 65 4.73 -0.07 1.05
N GLY A 66 4.19 -0.26 -0.16
CA GLY A 66 4.82 -1.09 -1.18
C GLY A 66 6.18 -0.56 -1.61
N GLY A 67 6.29 0.75 -1.77
CA GLY A 67 7.56 1.39 -2.13
C GLY A 67 8.64 1.20 -1.08
N ILE A 68 8.28 1.30 0.20
CA ILE A 68 9.20 1.04 1.30
C ILE A 68 9.69 -0.40 1.25
N ALA A 69 8.79 -1.36 1.05
CA ALA A 69 9.16 -2.77 0.96
C ALA A 69 10.08 -3.04 -0.22
N ILE A 70 9.80 -2.44 -1.38
CA ILE A 70 10.63 -2.58 -2.57
C ILE A 70 12.04 -2.04 -2.32
N LEU A 71 12.15 -0.88 -1.68
CA LEU A 71 13.43 -0.32 -1.32
C LEU A 71 14.20 -1.24 -0.37
N MET A 72 13.53 -1.78 0.63
CA MET A 72 14.13 -2.73 1.56
C MET A 72 14.62 -3.99 0.86
N ARG A 73 13.81 -4.53 -0.06
CA ARG A 73 14.20 -5.72 -0.83
C ARG A 73 15.42 -5.44 -1.70
N TRP A 74 15.44 -4.29 -2.35
CA TRP A 74 16.57 -3.93 -3.21
C TRP A 74 17.85 -3.77 -2.41
N LEU A 75 17.77 -3.14 -1.23
CA LEU A 75 18.95 -2.93 -0.39
C LEU A 75 19.44 -4.20 0.27
N VAL A 76 18.56 -5.10 0.66
CA VAL A 76 18.90 -6.31 1.43
C VAL A 76 19.07 -7.53 0.51
N PHE A 77 18.09 -7.77 -0.35
CA PHE A 77 18.05 -8.99 -1.17
C PHE A 77 18.40 -8.76 -2.64
N ASN A 78 18.27 -7.53 -3.12
CA ASN A 78 18.59 -7.14 -4.49
C ASN A 78 17.67 -7.79 -5.55
N TYR A 79 16.47 -8.21 -5.14
CA TYR A 79 15.46 -8.71 -6.10
C TYR A 79 14.02 -8.65 -5.60
#